data_3562fbe4f198ed2e45a945566f0feadf
#
_entry.id   3562fbe4f198ed2e45a945566f0feadf
#
_cell.length_a   1.000
_cell.length_b   1.000
_cell.length_c   1.000
_cell.angle_alpha   90.00
_cell.angle_beta   90.00
_cell.angle_gamma   90.00
#
_symmetry.space_group_name_H-M   'P 1'
#
loop_
_entity.id
_entity.type
_entity.pdbx_description
1 polymer ?
#
loop_
_entity_poly.entity_id
_entity_poly.type
_entity_poly.pdbx_seq_one_letter_code
_entity_poly.pdbx_strand_id
1 'polypeptide(L)'
;MRILTTAFLLALSTRLIAQGCSDAGVCSAGPMGQINTTTDSTGADEPRHFARLQFSYAIGEQGVTIVQVQPEIGFGLTKRFGIQLKVPYVSTSGNLGENSGIGDLVFTMSYAFMDQRERKLTGIAGLRVPTGETSPQPLEQTSFGADFKPLPMPYQPGLGTLDLLLGVQYRIKRWTGALAYQHVLNQGNENLFYHEPWDGDADALKYFESAYLERANDAVARVQYALPIGKLALQPGLLAIYHLGLDSRLEVDQTPDPWDLEPFVRRDIEGSDGLTLNITADARYPLGDRWSIEGTFGSPVVTRRVRPDGLTRSLVAGLGVRFAF
;
A
#
# COMPACT_ATOMS: atom_id res chain seq x y z
N MET A 1 -6.37 31.96 -25.55
CA MET A 1 -5.45 31.10 -24.77
C MET A 1 -5.48 31.35 -23.25
N ARG A 2 -5.68 32.56 -22.74
CA ARG A 2 -5.72 32.85 -21.29
C ARG A 2 -6.99 32.36 -20.56
N ILE A 3 -8.12 32.18 -21.22
CA ILE A 3 -9.39 31.76 -20.62
C ILE A 3 -9.43 30.23 -20.41
N LEU A 4 -8.77 29.44 -21.26
CA LEU A 4 -8.68 27.98 -21.09
C LEU A 4 -7.76 27.57 -19.91
N THR A 5 -6.72 28.36 -19.63
CA THR A 5 -5.81 28.11 -18.52
C THR A 5 -6.47 28.39 -17.16
N THR A 6 -7.35 29.39 -17.09
CA THR A 6 -8.08 29.70 -15.85
C THR A 6 -9.20 28.72 -15.56
N ALA A 7 -9.86 28.18 -16.57
CA ALA A 7 -10.88 27.12 -16.42
C ALA A 7 -10.26 25.79 -15.95
N PHE A 8 -9.04 25.48 -16.39
CA PHE A 8 -8.33 24.27 -15.96
C PHE A 8 -7.85 24.37 -14.49
N LEU A 9 -7.50 25.58 -14.02
CA LEU A 9 -7.11 25.81 -12.62
C LEU A 9 -8.31 25.84 -11.66
N LEU A 10 -9.51 26.25 -12.10
CA LEU A 10 -10.72 26.22 -11.28
C LEU A 10 -11.34 24.82 -11.16
N ALA A 11 -11.09 23.92 -12.11
CA ALA A 11 -11.56 22.52 -12.04
C ALA A 11 -10.74 21.66 -11.06
N LEU A 12 -9.60 22.15 -10.56
CA LEU A 12 -8.73 21.44 -9.59
C LEU A 12 -9.15 21.65 -8.11
N SER A 13 -10.20 22.43 -7.82
CA SER A 13 -10.64 22.70 -6.45
C SER A 13 -11.73 21.77 -5.91
N THR A 14 -12.07 20.70 -6.61
CA THR A 14 -12.88 19.60 -6.03
C THR A 14 -12.02 18.85 -5.04
N ARG A 15 -12.48 18.70 -3.82
CA ARG A 15 -11.82 17.92 -2.75
C ARG A 15 -11.50 16.53 -3.26
N LEU A 16 -10.25 16.32 -3.69
CA LEU A 16 -9.73 15.01 -4.07
C LEU A 16 -9.52 14.22 -2.79
N ILE A 17 -10.51 13.44 -2.40
CA ILE A 17 -10.36 12.41 -1.36
C ILE A 17 -9.76 11.21 -2.05
N ALA A 18 -8.54 10.86 -1.70
CA ALA A 18 -7.69 10.02 -2.53
C ALA A 18 -7.06 8.83 -1.77
N GLN A 19 -6.83 7.70 -2.44
CA GLN A 19 -6.17 6.51 -1.89
C GLN A 19 -4.89 6.19 -2.66
N GLY A 20 -3.79 5.96 -1.96
CA GLY A 20 -2.52 5.51 -2.54
C GLY A 20 -2.18 4.06 -2.19
N CYS A 21 -1.57 3.34 -3.12
CA CYS A 21 -1.23 1.93 -2.99
C CYS A 21 0.10 1.67 -2.26
N SER A 22 0.43 2.35 -1.18
CA SER A 22 1.72 2.09 -0.53
C SER A 22 1.72 0.85 0.36
N ASP A 23 0.58 0.42 0.88
CA ASP A 23 0.49 -0.64 1.89
C ASP A 23 -0.16 -1.95 1.40
N ALA A 24 -0.91 -1.94 0.31
CA ALA A 24 -1.32 -3.18 -0.31
C ALA A 24 -0.08 -3.85 -0.92
N GLY A 25 0.62 -4.67 -0.15
CA GLY A 25 1.92 -5.28 -0.48
C GLY A 25 2.04 -5.83 -1.90
N VAL A 26 0.92 -6.27 -2.49
CA VAL A 26 0.83 -6.77 -3.85
C VAL A 26 1.12 -5.72 -4.93
N CYS A 27 0.75 -4.46 -4.73
CA CYS A 27 0.94 -3.38 -5.72
C CYS A 27 2.40 -3.04 -5.98
N SER A 28 3.25 -3.34 -5.02
CA SER A 28 4.70 -3.11 -5.08
C SER A 28 5.50 -4.39 -4.99
N ALA A 29 4.85 -5.56 -5.06
CA ALA A 29 5.49 -6.86 -4.94
C ALA A 29 6.41 -7.14 -6.12
N GLY A 30 7.65 -7.56 -5.84
CA GLY A 30 8.62 -7.97 -6.85
C GLY A 30 8.76 -6.97 -8.00
N PRO A 31 8.72 -7.44 -9.25
CA PRO A 31 8.84 -6.59 -10.44
C PRO A 31 7.76 -5.52 -10.59
N MET A 32 6.58 -5.68 -9.96
CA MET A 32 5.53 -4.66 -10.02
C MET A 32 5.91 -3.37 -9.30
N GLY A 33 6.76 -3.46 -8.27
CA GLY A 33 7.32 -2.31 -7.57
C GLY A 33 8.61 -1.75 -8.19
N GLN A 34 9.09 -2.30 -9.29
CA GLN A 34 10.33 -1.87 -9.94
C GLN A 34 10.03 -0.99 -11.16
N ILE A 35 10.83 0.05 -11.31
CA ILE A 35 10.76 0.96 -12.46
C ILE A 35 11.49 0.32 -13.63
N ASN A 36 10.79 0.09 -14.75
CA ASN A 36 11.37 -0.48 -15.93
C ASN A 36 12.17 0.56 -16.72
N THR A 37 13.46 0.38 -16.81
CA THR A 37 14.32 1.21 -17.66
C THR A 37 14.41 0.59 -19.07
N THR A 38 13.48 0.94 -19.95
CA THR A 38 13.53 0.48 -21.36
C THR A 38 14.51 1.24 -22.23
N THR A 39 15.39 2.05 -21.64
CA THR A 39 16.27 2.96 -22.36
C THR A 39 17.57 2.33 -22.84
N ASP A 40 17.88 1.10 -22.44
CA ASP A 40 19.12 0.49 -22.88
C ASP A 40 18.99 -0.15 -24.26
N SER A 41 19.27 0.70 -25.26
CA SER A 41 19.66 0.27 -26.62
C SER A 41 20.95 -0.56 -26.63
N THR A 42 21.66 -0.68 -25.51
CA THR A 42 22.95 -1.35 -25.39
C THR A 42 22.87 -2.82 -25.03
N GLY A 43 21.67 -3.35 -24.67
CA GLY A 43 21.52 -4.78 -24.36
C GLY A 43 22.23 -5.22 -23.05
N ALA A 44 22.66 -4.28 -22.23
CA ALA A 44 23.22 -4.60 -20.92
C ALA A 44 22.16 -5.18 -20.01
N ASP A 45 22.41 -6.35 -19.46
CA ASP A 45 21.55 -6.99 -18.47
C ASP A 45 21.39 -6.02 -17.26
N GLU A 46 20.16 -5.67 -16.89
CA GLU A 46 19.93 -4.90 -15.66
C GLU A 46 20.57 -5.63 -14.47
N PRO A 47 21.26 -4.89 -13.57
CA PRO A 47 21.83 -5.49 -12.38
C PRO A 47 20.75 -6.22 -11.57
N ARG A 48 20.99 -7.49 -11.30
CA ARG A 48 19.99 -8.38 -10.68
C ARG A 48 20.00 -8.33 -9.17
N HIS A 49 21.13 -7.87 -8.61
CA HIS A 49 21.27 -7.66 -7.18
C HIS A 49 21.14 -6.17 -6.89
N PHE A 50 20.34 -5.83 -5.91
CA PHE A 50 20.19 -4.43 -5.53
C PHE A 50 19.82 -4.29 -4.06
N ALA A 51 20.20 -3.16 -3.49
CA ALA A 51 19.67 -2.62 -2.26
C ALA A 51 18.96 -1.30 -2.57
N ARG A 52 17.81 -1.06 -1.97
CA ARG A 52 17.05 0.19 -2.10
C ARG A 52 16.64 0.68 -0.71
N LEU A 53 16.75 1.98 -0.50
CA LEU A 53 16.15 2.66 0.64
C LEU A 53 15.16 3.68 0.10
N GLN A 54 13.91 3.52 0.44
CA GLN A 54 12.82 4.39 0.01
C GLN A 54 12.23 5.12 1.22
N PHE A 55 12.04 6.43 1.06
CA PHE A 55 11.28 7.28 1.96
C PHE A 55 9.97 7.62 1.28
N SER A 56 8.86 7.52 1.98
CA SER A 56 7.57 7.95 1.47
C SER A 56 6.82 8.78 2.50
N TYR A 57 6.06 9.72 1.97
CA TYR A 57 5.14 10.57 2.70
C TYR A 57 3.74 10.35 2.14
N ALA A 58 2.78 10.14 3.02
CA ALA A 58 1.39 10.00 2.62
C ALA A 58 0.47 10.75 3.59
N ILE A 59 -0.70 11.11 3.08
CA ILE A 59 -1.79 11.68 3.86
C ILE A 59 -2.91 10.64 3.86
N GLY A 60 -3.21 10.09 5.02
CA GLY A 60 -4.26 9.10 5.25
C GLY A 60 -5.64 9.72 5.49
N GLU A 61 -6.55 8.91 5.99
CA GLU A 61 -7.89 9.36 6.38
C GLU A 61 -7.80 10.42 7.47
N GLN A 62 -8.76 11.35 7.44
CA GLN A 62 -8.85 12.48 8.39
C GLN A 62 -7.56 13.29 8.54
N GLY A 63 -6.68 13.27 7.53
CA GLY A 63 -5.44 14.03 7.55
C GLY A 63 -4.29 13.38 8.32
N VAL A 64 -4.39 12.10 8.69
CA VAL A 64 -3.29 11.36 9.31
C VAL A 64 -2.07 11.41 8.40
N THR A 65 -0.99 11.96 8.90
CA THR A 65 0.32 11.96 8.23
C THR A 65 1.00 10.62 8.43
N ILE A 66 1.47 10.03 7.33
CA ILE A 66 2.15 8.74 7.34
C ILE A 66 3.51 8.91 6.69
N VAL A 67 4.57 8.67 7.44
CA VAL A 67 5.96 8.65 6.96
C VAL A 67 6.44 7.20 7.02
N GLN A 68 7.00 6.73 5.91
CA GLN A 68 7.51 5.36 5.85
C GLN A 68 8.95 5.37 5.33
N VAL A 69 9.80 4.60 5.99
CA VAL A 69 11.15 4.27 5.56
C VAL A 69 11.19 2.79 5.24
N GLN A 70 11.53 2.44 4.00
CA GLN A 70 11.46 1.06 3.53
C GLN A 70 12.79 0.61 2.91
N PRO A 71 13.68 -0.01 3.70
CA PRO A 71 14.78 -0.79 3.16
C PRO A 71 14.26 -2.01 2.39
N GLU A 72 14.93 -2.27 1.28
CA GLU A 72 14.61 -3.36 0.38
C GLU A 72 15.90 -3.96 -0.17
N ILE A 73 15.96 -5.28 -0.27
CA ILE A 73 17.05 -6.01 -0.90
C ILE A 73 16.51 -7.03 -1.89
N GLY A 74 17.13 -7.10 -3.05
CA GLY A 74 16.78 -8.04 -4.10
C GLY A 74 17.99 -8.80 -4.63
N PHE A 75 17.81 -10.09 -4.85
CA PHE A 75 18.83 -10.97 -5.40
C PHE A 75 18.30 -11.73 -6.63
N GLY A 76 19.00 -11.63 -7.72
CA GLY A 76 18.80 -12.50 -8.89
C GLY A 76 19.57 -13.80 -8.74
N LEU A 77 18.92 -14.86 -8.30
CA LEU A 77 19.56 -16.18 -8.07
C LEU A 77 19.96 -16.85 -9.40
N THR A 78 19.16 -16.63 -10.44
CA THR A 78 19.47 -17.07 -11.82
C THR A 78 19.13 -15.98 -12.81
N LYS A 79 19.36 -16.20 -14.11
CA LYS A 79 18.92 -15.26 -15.17
C LYS A 79 17.41 -15.03 -15.20
N ARG A 80 16.61 -15.96 -14.65
CA ARG A 80 15.15 -15.91 -14.68
C ARG A 80 14.49 -15.84 -13.32
N PHE A 81 15.21 -16.19 -12.26
CA PHE A 81 14.64 -16.29 -10.91
C PHE A 81 15.24 -15.23 -9.98
N GLY A 82 14.42 -14.47 -9.31
CA GLY A 82 14.81 -13.47 -8.34
C GLY A 82 13.97 -13.55 -7.07
N ILE A 83 14.55 -13.09 -5.97
CA ILE A 83 13.91 -12.93 -4.66
C ILE A 83 14.07 -11.51 -4.16
N GLN A 84 13.16 -11.04 -3.33
CA GLN A 84 13.15 -9.69 -2.79
C GLN A 84 12.53 -9.69 -1.40
N LEU A 85 13.12 -8.91 -0.49
CA LEU A 85 12.61 -8.67 0.85
C LEU A 85 12.45 -7.16 1.06
N LYS A 86 11.32 -6.77 1.67
CA LYS A 86 11.01 -5.40 2.11
C LYS A 86 10.72 -5.39 3.58
N VAL A 87 11.24 -4.38 4.28
CA VAL A 87 11.09 -4.19 5.73
C VAL A 87 10.63 -2.75 5.96
N PRO A 88 9.33 -2.45 6.01
CA PRO A 88 8.88 -1.08 6.24
C PRO A 88 9.00 -0.70 7.72
N TYR A 89 9.37 0.54 7.98
CA TYR A 89 9.17 1.22 9.26
C TYR A 89 8.20 2.39 9.01
N VAL A 90 7.12 2.44 9.76
CA VAL A 90 6.01 3.38 9.56
C VAL A 90 5.89 4.26 10.79
N SER A 91 5.72 5.56 10.58
CA SER A 91 5.38 6.54 11.61
C SER A 91 4.13 7.29 11.17
N THR A 92 3.17 7.37 12.04
CA THR A 92 1.86 7.99 11.82
C THR A 92 1.61 9.07 12.85
N SER A 93 1.01 10.18 12.44
CA SER A 93 0.65 11.30 13.32
C SER A 93 -0.65 11.93 12.84
N GLY A 94 -1.55 12.23 13.76
CA GLY A 94 -2.85 12.84 13.46
C GLY A 94 -3.57 13.31 14.73
N ASN A 95 -4.84 13.66 14.61
CA ASN A 95 -5.63 14.29 15.68
C ASN A 95 -5.83 13.39 16.91
N LEU A 96 -5.75 12.07 16.76
CA LEU A 96 -5.96 11.14 17.88
C LEU A 96 -4.65 10.71 18.56
N GLY A 97 -3.49 11.07 17.99
CA GLY A 97 -2.20 10.74 18.56
C GLY A 97 -1.14 10.42 17.50
N GLU A 98 -0.10 9.76 17.96
CA GLU A 98 1.03 9.33 17.14
C GLU A 98 1.33 7.87 17.42
N ASN A 99 1.81 7.16 16.40
CA ASN A 99 2.30 5.79 16.55
C ASN A 99 3.46 5.54 15.58
N SER A 100 4.34 4.62 15.92
CA SER A 100 5.41 4.22 15.01
C SER A 100 5.91 2.81 15.31
N GLY A 101 6.28 2.08 14.28
CA GLY A 101 6.77 0.73 14.43
C GLY A 101 7.22 0.11 13.11
N ILE A 102 7.74 -1.10 13.20
CA ILE A 102 7.97 -1.94 12.03
C ILE A 102 6.61 -2.33 11.47
N GLY A 103 6.43 -2.21 10.16
CA GLY A 103 5.25 -2.70 9.46
C GLY A 103 5.37 -4.17 9.05
N ASP A 104 4.48 -4.62 8.20
CA ASP A 104 4.46 -6.00 7.73
C ASP A 104 5.60 -6.27 6.74
N LEU A 105 6.34 -7.33 6.97
CA LEU A 105 7.39 -7.79 6.05
C LEU A 105 6.79 -8.34 4.76
N VAL A 106 7.41 -7.99 3.63
CA VAL A 106 7.00 -8.53 2.33
C VAL A 106 8.16 -9.27 1.70
N PHE A 107 7.97 -10.57 1.52
CA PHE A 107 8.89 -11.44 0.78
C PHE A 107 8.27 -11.80 -0.57
N THR A 108 9.03 -11.69 -1.66
CA THR A 108 8.54 -12.04 -2.99
C THR A 108 9.58 -12.82 -3.78
N MET A 109 9.08 -13.71 -4.61
CA MET A 109 9.81 -14.46 -5.62
C MET A 109 9.28 -14.06 -7.01
N SER A 110 10.15 -14.00 -7.98
CA SER A 110 9.78 -13.71 -9.36
C SER A 110 10.46 -14.69 -10.33
N TYR A 111 9.72 -15.10 -11.36
CA TYR A 111 10.24 -15.96 -12.42
C TYR A 111 9.88 -15.41 -13.79
N ALA A 112 10.91 -15.17 -14.62
CA ALA A 112 10.75 -14.74 -16.00
C ALA A 112 10.47 -15.95 -16.90
N PHE A 113 9.20 -16.18 -17.24
CA PHE A 113 8.79 -17.23 -18.20
C PHE A 113 9.27 -16.91 -19.61
N MET A 114 9.24 -15.62 -19.97
CA MET A 114 9.74 -15.08 -21.21
C MET A 114 10.59 -13.86 -20.90
N ASP A 115 11.80 -13.80 -21.48
CA ASP A 115 12.69 -12.64 -21.39
C ASP A 115 13.34 -12.40 -22.74
N GLN A 116 12.68 -11.57 -23.55
CA GLN A 116 13.11 -11.14 -24.87
C GLN A 116 13.27 -9.62 -24.85
N ARG A 117 14.05 -9.08 -25.77
CA ARG A 117 14.36 -7.64 -25.84
C ARG A 117 13.13 -6.74 -25.73
N GLU A 118 12.04 -7.07 -26.42
CA GLU A 118 10.82 -6.25 -26.47
C GLU A 118 9.64 -6.82 -25.65
N ARG A 119 9.77 -8.06 -25.15
CA ARG A 119 8.68 -8.77 -24.46
C ARG A 119 9.25 -9.50 -23.25
N LYS A 120 8.64 -9.25 -22.11
CA LYS A 120 8.98 -9.97 -20.86
C LYS A 120 7.70 -10.38 -20.17
N LEU A 121 7.61 -11.66 -19.81
CA LEU A 121 6.53 -12.22 -19.01
C LEU A 121 7.12 -12.73 -17.71
N THR A 122 6.67 -12.18 -16.58
CA THR A 122 7.17 -12.51 -15.25
C THR A 122 6.03 -12.91 -14.35
N GLY A 123 6.11 -14.09 -13.74
CA GLY A 123 5.24 -14.48 -12.62
C GLY A 123 5.83 -14.04 -11.30
N ILE A 124 4.96 -13.75 -10.34
CA ILE A 124 5.29 -13.26 -9.01
C ILE A 124 4.51 -14.09 -8.01
N ALA A 125 5.20 -14.55 -6.98
CA ALA A 125 4.60 -15.13 -5.79
C ALA A 125 5.26 -14.54 -4.55
N GLY A 126 4.50 -14.30 -3.50
CA GLY A 126 5.05 -13.69 -2.29
C GLY A 126 4.16 -13.90 -1.08
N LEU A 127 4.70 -13.49 0.06
CA LEU A 127 4.00 -13.48 1.34
C LEU A 127 4.16 -12.10 1.98
N ARG A 128 3.07 -11.57 2.55
CA ARG A 128 3.13 -10.52 3.55
C ARG A 128 2.94 -11.15 4.91
N VAL A 129 3.90 -10.93 5.79
CA VAL A 129 3.93 -11.51 7.13
C VAL A 129 3.58 -10.43 8.14
N PRO A 130 2.59 -10.64 9.03
CA PRO A 130 2.14 -9.66 10.00
C PRO A 130 3.18 -9.49 11.12
N THR A 131 4.15 -8.64 10.89
CA THR A 131 5.19 -8.28 11.88
C THR A 131 4.95 -6.93 12.51
N GLY A 132 4.03 -6.14 11.94
CA GLY A 132 3.64 -4.84 12.45
C GLY A 132 2.72 -4.95 13.65
N GLU A 133 2.74 -3.90 14.49
CA GLU A 133 1.80 -3.78 15.61
C GLU A 133 0.36 -3.66 15.08
N THR A 134 -0.55 -4.38 15.72
CA THR A 134 -1.96 -4.44 15.33
C THR A 134 -2.93 -3.83 16.35
N SER A 135 -2.43 -3.38 17.51
CA SER A 135 -3.24 -2.73 18.56
C SER A 135 -2.58 -1.42 19.01
N PRO A 136 -2.44 -0.42 18.13
CA PRO A 136 -1.73 0.80 18.47
C PRO A 136 -2.51 1.63 19.48
N GLN A 137 -1.75 2.21 20.42
CA GLN A 137 -2.24 3.17 21.42
C GLN A 137 -1.43 4.46 21.29
N PRO A 138 -1.99 5.62 21.67
CA PRO A 138 -1.21 6.85 21.69
C PRO A 138 0.05 6.69 22.55
N LEU A 139 1.21 7.19 22.05
CA LEU A 139 2.51 7.08 22.74
C LEU A 139 2.50 7.66 24.16
N GLU A 140 1.58 8.58 24.47
CA GLU A 140 1.43 9.21 25.77
C GLU A 140 0.63 8.35 26.78
N GLN A 141 0.01 7.27 26.33
CA GLN A 141 -0.77 6.38 27.19
C GLN A 141 0.09 5.25 27.75
N THR A 142 0.57 5.40 28.96
CA THR A 142 1.43 4.40 29.62
C THR A 142 0.67 3.52 30.65
N SER A 143 -0.65 3.66 30.82
CA SER A 143 -1.40 3.02 31.88
C SER A 143 -2.58 2.19 31.38
N PHE A 144 -2.65 0.94 31.80
CA PHE A 144 -3.86 0.13 31.71
C PHE A 144 -4.89 0.68 32.72
N GLY A 145 -6.04 1.14 32.22
CA GLY A 145 -7.08 1.66 33.08
C GLY A 145 -8.21 2.35 32.31
N ALA A 146 -8.97 3.23 32.98
CA ALA A 146 -10.10 3.96 32.39
C ALA A 146 -9.75 4.87 31.20
N ASP A 147 -8.47 5.09 30.93
CA ASP A 147 -7.95 5.95 29.85
C ASP A 147 -7.48 5.16 28.64
N PHE A 148 -7.83 3.88 28.51
CA PHE A 148 -7.47 3.07 27.34
C PHE A 148 -8.22 3.58 26.11
N LYS A 149 -7.48 4.21 25.17
CA LYS A 149 -8.02 4.78 23.92
C LYS A 149 -7.26 4.19 22.72
N PRO A 150 -7.69 3.05 22.16
CA PRO A 150 -7.05 2.46 21.02
C PRO A 150 -7.15 3.37 19.79
N LEU A 151 -6.11 3.38 18.96
CA LEU A 151 -6.07 4.15 17.72
C LEU A 151 -6.70 3.36 16.56
N PRO A 152 -7.39 4.05 15.62
CA PRO A 152 -7.96 3.41 14.44
C PRO A 152 -6.90 2.92 13.44
N MET A 153 -7.31 2.07 12.51
CA MET A 153 -6.44 1.43 11.50
C MET A 153 -5.47 2.36 10.76
N PRO A 154 -5.80 3.63 10.42
CA PRO A 154 -4.84 4.54 9.79
C PRO A 154 -3.56 4.81 10.59
N TYR A 155 -3.57 4.56 11.91
CA TYR A 155 -2.40 4.70 12.78
C TYR A 155 -1.62 3.41 12.96
N GLN A 156 -2.13 2.29 12.46
CA GLN A 156 -1.54 0.98 12.63
C GLN A 156 -0.38 0.76 11.62
N PRO A 157 0.82 0.34 12.06
CA PRO A 157 1.96 0.12 11.18
C PRO A 157 1.80 -1.09 10.25
N GLY A 158 1.10 -2.13 10.68
CA GLY A 158 0.84 -3.35 9.92
C GLY A 158 -0.65 -3.64 9.80
N LEU A 159 -1.05 -4.54 8.90
CA LEU A 159 -2.44 -4.94 8.72
C LEU A 159 -2.86 -6.12 9.61
N GLY A 160 -1.88 -6.80 10.22
CA GLY A 160 -2.14 -7.97 11.05
C GLY A 160 -2.57 -9.21 10.28
N THR A 161 -2.46 -9.22 8.95
CA THR A 161 -2.88 -10.36 8.13
C THR A 161 -1.68 -11.07 7.50
N LEU A 162 -1.71 -12.40 7.49
CA LEU A 162 -0.80 -13.20 6.66
C LEU A 162 -1.42 -13.34 5.27
N ASP A 163 -0.76 -12.78 4.25
CA ASP A 163 -1.30 -12.81 2.90
C ASP A 163 -0.40 -13.53 1.92
N LEU A 164 -1.03 -14.28 1.03
CA LEU A 164 -0.42 -14.82 -0.18
C LEU A 164 -0.59 -13.79 -1.32
N LEU A 165 0.52 -13.43 -1.95
CA LEU A 165 0.58 -12.51 -3.07
C LEU A 165 0.89 -13.29 -4.34
N LEU A 166 0.01 -13.26 -5.33
CA LEU A 166 0.21 -13.88 -6.64
C LEU A 166 0.05 -12.83 -7.72
N GLY A 167 0.90 -12.88 -8.74
CA GLY A 167 0.82 -11.91 -9.82
C GLY A 167 1.49 -12.34 -11.10
N VAL A 168 1.14 -11.64 -12.17
CA VAL A 168 1.78 -11.75 -13.47
C VAL A 168 1.98 -10.35 -14.06
N GLN A 169 3.18 -10.12 -14.58
CA GLN A 169 3.53 -8.87 -15.27
C GLN A 169 3.94 -9.19 -16.69
N TYR A 170 3.38 -8.46 -17.65
CA TYR A 170 3.75 -8.51 -19.05
C TYR A 170 4.23 -7.14 -19.53
N ARG A 171 5.45 -7.11 -20.03
CA ARG A 171 6.03 -5.93 -20.71
C ARG A 171 6.09 -6.18 -22.20
N ILE A 172 5.62 -5.22 -22.96
CA ILE A 172 5.77 -5.18 -24.43
C ILE A 172 6.22 -3.79 -24.85
N LYS A 173 7.43 -3.68 -25.38
CA LYS A 173 8.05 -2.40 -25.75
C LYS A 173 8.03 -1.43 -24.53
N ARG A 174 7.26 -0.34 -24.63
CA ARG A 174 7.13 0.70 -23.59
C ARG A 174 5.96 0.47 -22.65
N TRP A 175 5.08 -0.47 -22.94
CA TRP A 175 3.93 -0.78 -22.11
C TRP A 175 4.26 -1.87 -21.09
N THR A 176 3.81 -1.69 -19.90
CA THR A 176 3.83 -2.71 -18.84
C THR A 176 2.42 -2.85 -18.27
N GLY A 177 1.88 -4.05 -18.32
CA GLY A 177 0.65 -4.44 -17.65
C GLY A 177 0.93 -5.46 -16.57
N ALA A 178 0.22 -5.40 -15.45
CA ALA A 178 0.28 -6.40 -14.40
C ALA A 178 -1.10 -6.69 -13.83
N LEU A 179 -1.30 -7.95 -13.47
CA LEU A 179 -2.46 -8.41 -12.71
C LEU A 179 -1.95 -9.14 -11.48
N ALA A 180 -2.60 -8.93 -10.34
CA ALA A 180 -2.25 -9.62 -9.13
C ALA A 180 -3.48 -9.89 -8.26
N TYR A 181 -3.32 -10.83 -7.36
CA TYR A 181 -4.30 -11.25 -6.38
C TYR A 181 -3.64 -11.38 -5.02
N GLN A 182 -4.24 -10.78 -4.02
CA GLN A 182 -3.86 -10.90 -2.63
C GLN A 182 -4.93 -11.73 -1.92
N HIS A 183 -4.50 -12.84 -1.35
CA HIS A 183 -5.36 -13.74 -0.58
C HIS A 183 -4.96 -13.71 0.88
N VAL A 184 -5.91 -13.36 1.72
CA VAL A 184 -5.72 -13.36 3.17
C VAL A 184 -5.79 -14.81 3.66
N LEU A 185 -4.63 -15.34 4.10
CA LEU A 185 -4.51 -16.71 4.63
C LEU A 185 -4.90 -16.79 6.10
N ASN A 186 -4.60 -15.74 6.86
CA ASN A 186 -4.92 -15.67 8.28
C ASN A 186 -5.22 -14.23 8.67
N GLN A 187 -6.28 -14.07 9.45
CA GLN A 187 -6.74 -12.82 10.04
C GLN A 187 -6.17 -12.73 11.45
N GLY A 188 -5.19 -11.88 11.66
CA GLY A 188 -4.52 -11.68 12.96
C GLY A 188 -4.53 -10.22 13.39
N ASN A 189 -5.49 -9.44 12.90
CA ASN A 189 -5.64 -8.06 13.31
C ASN A 189 -6.31 -7.98 14.70
N GLU A 190 -5.61 -7.40 15.65
CA GLU A 190 -6.05 -7.21 17.04
C GLU A 190 -6.35 -5.74 17.34
N ASN A 191 -6.68 -4.94 16.32
CA ASN A 191 -7.11 -3.56 16.52
C ASN A 191 -8.34 -3.53 17.45
N LEU A 192 -8.36 -2.60 18.40
CA LEU A 192 -9.41 -2.49 19.40
C LEU A 192 -10.18 -1.17 19.30
N PHE A 193 -10.13 -0.51 18.14
CA PHE A 193 -10.77 0.79 17.98
C PHE A 193 -12.29 0.68 17.90
N TYR A 194 -12.94 1.24 18.93
CA TYR A 194 -14.37 1.57 19.02
C TYR A 194 -14.52 3.04 19.35
N HIS A 195 -15.70 3.61 19.10
CA HIS A 195 -15.99 4.99 19.49
C HIS A 195 -16.23 5.16 21.00
N GLU A 196 -16.72 4.11 21.68
CA GLU A 196 -17.10 4.19 23.10
C GLU A 196 -15.96 4.66 24.02
N PRO A 197 -14.72 4.13 23.94
CA PRO A 197 -13.62 4.58 24.80
C PRO A 197 -13.21 6.05 24.59
N TRP A 198 -13.63 6.64 23.47
CA TRP A 198 -13.31 8.02 23.11
C TRP A 198 -14.32 9.04 23.64
N ASP A 199 -15.35 8.58 24.38
CA ASP A 199 -16.31 9.41 25.12
C ASP A 199 -16.92 10.58 24.29
N GLY A 200 -17.28 10.28 23.03
CA GLY A 200 -17.88 11.26 22.13
C GLY A 200 -16.90 12.23 21.49
N ASP A 201 -15.58 11.95 21.53
CA ASP A 201 -14.58 12.76 20.84
C ASP A 201 -14.95 12.94 19.35
N ALA A 202 -15.09 14.20 18.92
CA ALA A 202 -15.55 14.53 17.58
C ALA A 202 -14.57 14.10 16.46
N ASP A 203 -13.29 13.96 16.77
CA ASP A 203 -12.30 13.48 15.82
C ASP A 203 -12.31 11.95 15.72
N ALA A 204 -12.49 11.24 16.85
CA ALA A 204 -12.61 9.79 16.85
C ALA A 204 -13.84 9.31 16.06
N LEU A 205 -14.97 10.01 16.18
CA LEU A 205 -16.22 9.68 15.47
C LEU A 205 -16.11 9.78 13.93
N LYS A 206 -15.04 10.37 13.39
CA LYS A 206 -14.81 10.46 11.94
C LYS A 206 -14.16 9.21 11.36
N TYR A 207 -13.56 8.36 12.18
CA TYR A 207 -12.92 7.13 11.74
C TYR A 207 -13.91 5.96 11.78
N PHE A 208 -13.66 4.97 10.93
CA PHE A 208 -14.41 3.72 10.97
C PHE A 208 -13.94 2.87 12.16
N GLU A 209 -14.90 2.33 12.91
CA GLU A 209 -14.58 1.32 13.91
C GLU A 209 -13.98 0.07 13.24
N SER A 210 -12.96 -0.49 13.86
CA SER A 210 -12.13 -1.53 13.26
C SER A 210 -11.73 -2.63 14.24
N ALA A 211 -12.54 -2.82 15.29
CA ALA A 211 -12.24 -3.81 16.30
C ALA A 211 -12.16 -5.22 15.71
N TYR A 212 -11.00 -5.86 15.89
CA TYR A 212 -10.70 -7.19 15.33
C TYR A 212 -11.10 -7.30 13.86
N LEU A 213 -10.68 -6.30 13.08
CA LEU A 213 -11.02 -6.22 11.66
C LEU A 213 -10.53 -7.45 10.90
N GLU A 214 -11.43 -8.12 10.19
CA GLU A 214 -11.09 -9.11 9.18
C GLU A 214 -11.25 -8.51 7.78
N ARG A 215 -10.22 -8.66 6.96
CA ARG A 215 -10.18 -8.10 5.62
C ARG A 215 -10.54 -9.13 4.56
N ALA A 216 -11.24 -8.70 3.53
CA ALA A 216 -11.44 -9.49 2.34
C ALA A 216 -10.19 -9.45 1.41
N ASN A 217 -10.23 -10.23 0.34
CA ASN A 217 -9.16 -10.35 -0.65
C ASN A 217 -9.17 -9.19 -1.64
N ASP A 218 -8.01 -8.91 -2.25
CA ASP A 218 -7.85 -7.86 -3.25
C ASP A 218 -7.41 -8.41 -4.61
N ALA A 219 -8.02 -7.91 -5.67
CA ALA A 219 -7.54 -8.05 -7.04
C ALA A 219 -6.93 -6.72 -7.50
N VAL A 220 -5.78 -6.80 -8.16
CA VAL A 220 -5.03 -5.61 -8.58
C VAL A 220 -4.73 -5.68 -10.07
N ALA A 221 -4.94 -4.56 -10.76
CA ALA A 221 -4.53 -4.36 -12.14
C ALA A 221 -3.70 -3.08 -12.24
N ARG A 222 -2.58 -3.14 -12.94
CA ARG A 222 -1.69 -1.99 -13.17
C ARG A 222 -1.34 -1.89 -14.63
N VAL A 223 -1.33 -0.67 -15.16
CA VAL A 223 -0.86 -0.36 -16.51
C VAL A 223 0.04 0.86 -16.45
N GLN A 224 1.20 0.80 -17.11
CA GLN A 224 2.20 1.88 -17.14
C GLN A 224 2.77 2.04 -18.53
N TYR A 225 3.23 3.25 -18.84
CA TYR A 225 3.90 3.57 -20.10
C TYR A 225 5.26 4.21 -19.83
N ALA A 226 6.33 3.61 -20.35
CA ALA A 226 7.69 4.11 -20.19
C ALA A 226 7.98 5.30 -21.14
N LEU A 227 8.26 6.46 -20.57
CA LEU A 227 8.63 7.69 -21.23
C LEU A 227 10.10 8.02 -20.92
N PRO A 228 11.04 7.69 -21.79
CA PRO A 228 12.43 8.12 -21.62
C PRO A 228 12.58 9.60 -21.96
N ILE A 229 13.10 10.40 -21.02
CA ILE A 229 13.38 11.83 -21.16
C ILE A 229 14.85 12.06 -20.84
N GLY A 230 15.72 11.94 -21.85
CA GLY A 230 17.16 11.92 -21.64
C GLY A 230 17.58 10.75 -20.74
N LYS A 231 18.19 11.03 -19.58
CA LYS A 231 18.53 10.00 -18.58
C LYS A 231 17.38 9.63 -17.65
N LEU A 232 16.31 10.43 -17.61
CA LEU A 232 15.15 10.17 -16.77
C LEU A 232 14.25 9.12 -17.43
N ALA A 233 13.95 8.04 -16.74
CA ALA A 233 12.89 7.11 -17.08
C ALA A 233 11.64 7.46 -16.27
N LEU A 234 10.62 8.03 -16.91
CA LEU A 234 9.33 8.36 -16.29
C LEU A 234 8.29 7.31 -16.70
N GLN A 235 7.44 6.88 -15.77
CA GLN A 235 6.42 5.86 -16.00
C GLN A 235 5.08 6.28 -15.41
N PRO A 236 4.31 7.15 -16.11
CA PRO A 236 2.92 7.37 -15.76
C PRO A 236 2.10 6.08 -15.94
N GLY A 237 1.08 5.92 -15.09
CA GLY A 237 0.24 4.74 -15.12
C GLY A 237 -1.06 4.89 -14.36
N LEU A 238 -1.84 3.82 -14.42
CA LEU A 238 -3.06 3.61 -13.66
C LEU A 238 -2.91 2.34 -12.82
N LEU A 239 -3.45 2.39 -11.62
CA LEU A 239 -3.50 1.27 -10.69
C LEU A 239 -4.92 1.13 -10.17
N ALA A 240 -5.55 0.00 -10.47
CA ALA A 240 -6.86 -0.39 -9.98
C ALA A 240 -6.70 -1.46 -8.91
N ILE A 241 -7.34 -1.27 -7.77
CA ILE A 241 -7.45 -2.24 -6.68
C ILE A 241 -8.94 -2.50 -6.50
N TYR A 242 -9.37 -3.74 -6.63
CA TYR A 242 -10.73 -4.15 -6.39
C TYR A 242 -10.79 -5.03 -5.15
N HIS A 243 -11.42 -4.52 -4.10
CA HIS A 243 -11.70 -5.26 -2.88
C HIS A 243 -12.88 -6.19 -3.12
N LEU A 244 -12.64 -7.50 -3.04
CA LEU A 244 -13.52 -8.53 -3.61
C LEU A 244 -14.69 -8.93 -2.70
N GLY A 245 -14.67 -8.53 -1.44
CA GLY A 245 -15.71 -8.87 -0.48
C GLY A 245 -15.84 -7.81 0.61
N LEU A 246 -16.78 -8.02 1.51
CA LEU A 246 -16.94 -7.15 2.65
C LEU A 246 -15.86 -7.46 3.72
N ASP A 247 -15.32 -6.40 4.32
CA ASP A 247 -14.60 -6.51 5.58
C ASP A 247 -15.60 -6.78 6.71
N SER A 248 -15.15 -7.35 7.82
CA SER A 248 -15.99 -7.56 8.99
C SER A 248 -15.27 -7.16 10.28
N ARG A 249 -16.03 -6.83 11.30
CA ARG A 249 -15.50 -6.46 12.63
C ARG A 249 -16.31 -7.11 13.74
N LEU A 250 -15.75 -7.14 14.95
CA LEU A 250 -16.51 -7.50 16.14
C LEU A 250 -17.31 -6.29 16.63
N GLU A 251 -18.56 -6.53 16.99
CA GLU A 251 -19.45 -5.58 17.65
C GLU A 251 -20.05 -6.22 18.90
N VAL A 252 -20.43 -5.38 19.88
CA VAL A 252 -21.19 -5.85 21.04
C VAL A 252 -22.58 -6.28 20.56
N ASP A 253 -22.98 -7.51 20.85
CA ASP A 253 -24.32 -7.97 20.53
C ASP A 253 -25.35 -7.21 21.40
N GLN A 254 -26.24 -6.48 20.74
CA GLN A 254 -27.29 -5.70 21.43
C GLN A 254 -28.48 -6.56 21.90
N THR A 255 -28.54 -7.81 21.45
CA THR A 255 -29.59 -8.76 21.81
C THR A 255 -29.00 -10.14 22.15
N PRO A 256 -28.04 -10.21 23.10
CA PRO A 256 -27.41 -11.47 23.44
C PRO A 256 -28.43 -12.45 24.03
N ASP A 257 -28.31 -13.72 23.67
CA ASP A 257 -29.01 -14.78 24.38
C ASP A 257 -28.56 -14.75 25.84
N PRO A 258 -29.46 -14.77 26.83
CA PRO A 258 -29.08 -14.76 28.24
C PRO A 258 -28.12 -15.87 28.67
N TRP A 259 -27.96 -16.89 27.83
CA TRP A 259 -27.05 -18.02 28.03
C TRP A 259 -25.77 -17.95 27.20
N ASP A 260 -25.67 -16.94 26.32
CA ASP A 260 -24.46 -16.71 25.54
C ASP A 260 -23.42 -16.00 26.41
N LEU A 261 -22.25 -16.65 26.56
CA LEU A 261 -21.12 -16.10 27.31
C LEU A 261 -20.24 -15.16 26.48
N GLU A 262 -20.49 -15.09 25.17
CA GLU A 262 -19.74 -14.23 24.26
C GLU A 262 -20.63 -13.06 23.78
N PRO A 263 -20.52 -11.88 24.41
CA PRO A 263 -21.36 -10.72 24.07
C PRO A 263 -20.96 -10.05 22.77
N PHE A 264 -20.11 -10.68 21.95
CA PHE A 264 -19.60 -10.11 20.70
C PHE A 264 -20.09 -10.92 19.50
N VAL A 265 -20.49 -10.21 18.47
CA VAL A 265 -20.90 -10.78 17.19
C VAL A 265 -20.07 -10.17 16.07
N ARG A 266 -19.65 -11.01 15.12
CA ARG A 266 -18.98 -10.53 13.91
C ARG A 266 -20.01 -10.03 12.91
N ARG A 267 -19.80 -8.80 12.39
CA ARG A 267 -20.68 -8.19 11.40
C ARG A 267 -19.89 -7.71 10.19
N ASP A 268 -20.48 -7.93 9.02
CA ASP A 268 -19.98 -7.40 7.75
C ASP A 268 -20.16 -5.88 7.69
N ILE A 269 -19.17 -5.20 7.12
CA ILE A 269 -19.16 -3.74 6.96
C ILE A 269 -19.63 -3.42 5.55
N GLU A 270 -20.89 -3.06 5.39
CA GLU A 270 -21.49 -2.76 4.09
C GLU A 270 -20.79 -1.60 3.37
N GLY A 271 -20.42 -1.83 2.10
CA GLY A 271 -19.73 -0.86 1.24
C GLY A 271 -18.23 -0.78 1.48
N SER A 272 -17.64 -1.74 2.21
CA SER A 272 -16.20 -1.90 2.32
C SER A 272 -15.60 -2.58 1.09
N ASP A 273 -16.39 -3.24 0.25
CA ASP A 273 -16.01 -3.75 -1.06
C ASP A 273 -15.91 -2.65 -2.13
N GLY A 274 -15.33 -2.98 -3.28
CA GLY A 274 -15.39 -2.12 -4.45
C GLY A 274 -14.03 -1.65 -4.98
N LEU A 275 -14.10 -0.70 -5.91
CA LEU A 275 -12.96 -0.23 -6.69
C LEU A 275 -12.27 0.98 -6.07
N THR A 276 -10.95 0.90 -6.02
CA THR A 276 -10.06 2.04 -5.87
C THR A 276 -9.22 2.19 -7.14
N LEU A 277 -9.27 3.34 -7.79
CA LEU A 277 -8.49 3.65 -8.99
C LEU A 277 -7.53 4.80 -8.71
N ASN A 278 -6.24 4.57 -8.95
CA ASN A 278 -5.18 5.56 -8.73
C ASN A 278 -4.53 5.95 -10.05
N ILE A 279 -4.19 7.23 -10.19
CA ILE A 279 -3.15 7.68 -11.12
C ILE A 279 -1.79 7.51 -10.44
N THR A 280 -0.80 7.02 -11.16
CA THR A 280 0.55 6.80 -10.64
C THR A 280 1.60 7.38 -11.56
N ALA A 281 2.74 7.76 -11.02
CA ALA A 281 3.92 8.11 -11.78
C ALA A 281 5.16 7.60 -11.03
N ASP A 282 5.95 6.77 -11.69
CA ASP A 282 7.25 6.34 -11.19
C ASP A 282 8.34 6.99 -12.04
N ALA A 283 9.47 7.29 -11.42
CA ALA A 283 10.60 7.93 -12.09
C ALA A 283 11.91 7.31 -11.60
N ARG A 284 12.85 7.10 -12.52
CA ARG A 284 14.24 6.70 -12.19
C ARG A 284 15.23 7.58 -12.93
N TYR A 285 16.21 8.06 -12.18
CA TYR A 285 17.34 8.82 -12.71
C TYR A 285 18.66 8.14 -12.32
N PRO A 286 19.44 7.59 -13.29
CA PRO A 286 20.73 6.99 -12.99
C PRO A 286 21.77 8.08 -12.67
N LEU A 287 22.49 7.90 -11.55
CA LEU A 287 23.62 8.73 -11.14
C LEU A 287 24.98 8.18 -11.61
N GLY A 288 24.96 7.00 -12.17
CA GLY A 288 26.11 6.26 -12.68
C GLY A 288 25.73 4.82 -12.97
N ASP A 289 26.70 3.90 -13.01
CA ASP A 289 26.45 2.51 -13.39
C ASP A 289 25.73 1.71 -12.29
N ARG A 290 25.88 2.12 -11.03
CA ARG A 290 25.35 1.37 -9.88
C ARG A 290 24.31 2.11 -9.06
N TRP A 291 24.28 3.44 -9.13
CA TRP A 291 23.40 4.25 -8.31
C TRP A 291 22.28 4.85 -9.15
N SER A 292 21.08 4.86 -8.59
CA SER A 292 19.95 5.62 -9.16
C SER A 292 19.09 6.23 -8.04
N ILE A 293 18.47 7.37 -8.37
CA ILE A 293 17.40 7.97 -7.59
C ILE A 293 16.09 7.52 -8.20
N GLU A 294 15.15 7.14 -7.35
CA GLU A 294 13.81 6.71 -7.73
C GLU A 294 12.77 7.60 -7.08
N GLY A 295 11.78 8.03 -7.83
CA GLY A 295 10.63 8.78 -7.35
C GLY A 295 9.36 7.99 -7.58
N THR A 296 8.42 8.06 -6.66
CA THR A 296 7.08 7.46 -6.80
C THR A 296 6.02 8.46 -6.42
N PHE A 297 4.92 8.47 -7.14
CA PHE A 297 3.76 9.30 -6.89
C PHE A 297 2.49 8.48 -7.12
N GLY A 298 1.50 8.65 -6.26
CA GLY A 298 0.18 8.06 -6.41
C GLY A 298 -0.89 8.94 -5.80
N SER A 299 -2.00 9.05 -6.51
CA SER A 299 -3.20 9.75 -6.03
C SER A 299 -4.42 9.07 -6.65
N PRO A 300 -5.45 8.73 -5.88
CA PRO A 300 -6.64 8.11 -6.44
C PRO A 300 -7.60 9.12 -7.04
N VAL A 301 -8.35 8.60 -7.99
CA VAL A 301 -9.46 9.28 -8.68
C VAL A 301 -10.80 8.63 -8.36
N VAL A 302 -10.78 7.37 -7.89
CA VAL A 302 -11.97 6.64 -7.40
C VAL A 302 -11.60 5.93 -6.11
N THR A 303 -12.50 5.94 -5.13
CA THR A 303 -12.31 5.28 -3.84
C THR A 303 -13.53 4.47 -3.45
N ARG A 304 -13.35 3.40 -2.65
CA ARG A 304 -14.42 2.68 -1.98
C ARG A 304 -15.19 3.62 -1.03
N ARG A 305 -16.46 3.32 -0.79
CA ARG A 305 -17.31 4.14 0.06
C ARG A 305 -16.92 4.04 1.54
N VAL A 306 -16.65 2.84 2.02
CA VAL A 306 -16.27 2.54 3.41
C VAL A 306 -14.91 1.86 3.41
N ARG A 307 -14.02 2.25 4.31
CA ARG A 307 -12.60 1.86 4.27
C ARG A 307 -12.07 1.63 5.69
N PRO A 308 -12.55 0.59 6.37
CA PRO A 308 -12.20 0.35 7.77
C PRO A 308 -10.73 -0.08 7.93
N ASP A 309 -10.09 -0.53 6.84
CA ASP A 309 -8.71 -1.03 6.82
C ASP A 309 -7.63 0.06 6.90
N GLY A 310 -8.02 1.34 6.93
CA GLY A 310 -7.07 2.45 7.06
C GLY A 310 -6.11 2.64 5.88
N LEU A 311 -6.27 1.88 4.79
CA LEU A 311 -5.38 1.93 3.62
C LEU A 311 -5.64 3.14 2.70
N THR A 312 -6.59 3.98 3.06
CA THR A 312 -6.94 5.17 2.29
C THR A 312 -5.91 6.27 2.49
N ARG A 313 -5.30 6.70 1.39
CA ARG A 313 -4.33 7.79 1.39
C ARG A 313 -4.65 8.79 0.30
N SER A 314 -4.78 10.05 0.66
CA SER A 314 -5.10 11.12 -0.30
C SER A 314 -3.96 11.44 -1.26
N LEU A 315 -2.75 11.22 -0.84
CA LEU A 315 -1.54 11.43 -1.61
C LEU A 315 -0.48 10.45 -1.11
N VAL A 316 0.30 9.90 -2.01
CA VAL A 316 1.55 9.22 -1.69
C VAL A 316 2.65 9.77 -2.57
N ALA A 317 3.73 10.24 -1.98
CA ALA A 317 4.94 10.64 -2.67
C ALA A 317 6.14 9.95 -2.03
N GLY A 318 7.02 9.40 -2.84
CA GLY A 318 8.20 8.69 -2.35
C GLY A 318 9.46 9.10 -3.11
N LEU A 319 10.58 9.06 -2.40
CA LEU A 319 11.92 9.24 -2.94
C LEU A 319 12.82 8.13 -2.42
N GLY A 320 13.56 7.49 -3.30
CA GLY A 320 14.44 6.38 -2.93
C GLY A 320 15.80 6.47 -3.61
N VAL A 321 16.76 5.79 -2.99
CA VAL A 321 18.08 5.55 -3.56
C VAL A 321 18.25 4.06 -3.74
N ARG A 322 18.66 3.66 -4.93
CA ARG A 322 18.95 2.27 -5.28
C ARG A 322 20.43 2.11 -5.63
N PHE A 323 21.02 1.09 -5.05
CA PHE A 323 22.39 0.62 -5.37
C PHE A 323 22.30 -0.77 -6.00
N ALA A 324 22.91 -0.94 -7.15
CA ALA A 324 23.00 -2.20 -7.90
C ALA A 324 24.40 -2.80 -7.77
N PHE A 325 24.51 -4.11 -7.53
CA PHE A 325 25.78 -4.80 -7.30
C PHE A 325 25.82 -6.21 -7.90
#